data_c825457e28a83030fe831383bdb45913
#
_entry.id   c825457e28a83030fe831383bdb45913
#
_cell.length_a   1.000
_cell.length_b   1.000
_cell.length_c   1.000
_cell.angle_alpha   90.00
_cell.angle_beta   90.00
_cell.angle_gamma   90.00
#
_symmetry.space_group_name_H-M   'P 1'
#
loop_
_entity.id
_entity.type
_entity.pdbx_description
1 polymer ?
#
loop_
_entity_poly.entity_id
_entity_poly.type
_entity_poly.pdbx_seq_one_letter_code
_entity_poly.pdbx_strand_id
1 'polypeptide(L)'
;MNPFVGLRAFENDESHLFFGREEHIADVRTKLESNHFVAVVGTSGTGKSSLIRAGVLPSIQAENENPETSGWNIISMKPGNDPLRNLSKAVSDNFEEMDFEKTLTLVKRSALGLVQAMRGVMDTNERLLILVDQFEEVFRFTNDASEDAMALYNHFVKVLVDTMRQRDIPIYIILTLRSDFLGDCVRFEGLPKAI
;
A
#
# COMPACT_ATOMS: atom_id res chain seq x y z
N MET A 1 -0.57 31.37 6.13
CA MET A 1 -0.39 30.09 5.44
C MET A 1 -1.57 29.91 4.48
N ASN A 2 -1.33 29.55 3.22
CA ASN A 2 -2.43 29.32 2.27
C ASN A 2 -2.98 27.90 2.52
N PRO A 3 -4.25 27.74 2.96
CA PRO A 3 -4.82 26.42 3.24
C PRO A 3 -5.13 25.60 1.96
N PHE A 4 -4.99 26.23 0.79
CA PHE A 4 -5.28 25.59 -0.48
C PHE A 4 -3.97 25.15 -1.14
N VAL A 5 -3.68 23.86 -1.12
CA VAL A 5 -2.49 23.24 -1.71
C VAL A 5 -2.55 23.09 -3.24
N GLY A 6 -3.63 23.57 -3.86
CA GLY A 6 -3.84 23.44 -5.32
C GLY A 6 -4.25 22.00 -5.72
N LEU A 7 -3.67 21.52 -6.83
CA LEU A 7 -4.01 20.19 -7.40
C LEU A 7 -3.16 19.03 -6.86
N ARG A 8 -2.20 19.31 -5.96
CA ARG A 8 -1.44 18.24 -5.31
C ARG A 8 -2.23 17.61 -4.15
N ALA A 9 -1.87 16.40 -3.78
CA ALA A 9 -2.39 15.78 -2.56
C ALA A 9 -1.87 16.49 -1.32
N PHE A 10 -2.67 16.50 -0.24
CA PHE A 10 -2.19 16.83 1.10
C PHE A 10 -1.22 15.76 1.56
N GLU A 11 -0.14 16.19 2.21
CA GLU A 11 0.84 15.29 2.81
C GLU A 11 0.59 15.12 4.32
N ASN A 12 1.34 14.24 4.96
CA ASN A 12 1.15 13.86 6.36
C ASN A 12 1.24 15.05 7.33
N ASP A 13 2.19 15.93 7.11
CA ASP A 13 2.42 17.15 7.91
C ASP A 13 1.32 18.22 7.76
N GLU A 14 0.47 18.07 6.74
CA GLU A 14 -0.67 18.94 6.46
C GLU A 14 -2.00 18.37 7.00
N SER A 15 -1.97 17.30 7.79
CA SER A 15 -3.16 16.65 8.37
C SER A 15 -4.06 17.62 9.13
N HIS A 16 -3.48 18.62 9.80
CA HIS A 16 -4.19 19.67 10.52
C HIS A 16 -5.02 20.62 9.61
N LEU A 17 -4.84 20.56 8.30
CA LEU A 17 -5.61 21.31 7.29
C LEU A 17 -6.68 20.44 6.59
N PHE A 18 -6.74 19.14 6.89
CA PHE A 18 -7.60 18.16 6.23
C PHE A 18 -8.83 17.86 7.09
N PHE A 19 -9.96 18.54 6.79
CA PHE A 19 -11.22 18.46 7.54
C PHE A 19 -12.36 17.92 6.69
N GLY A 20 -13.42 17.43 7.37
CA GLY A 20 -14.69 17.04 6.76
C GLY A 20 -14.65 15.66 6.09
N ARG A 21 -13.69 14.80 6.46
CA ARG A 21 -13.55 13.43 5.96
C ARG A 21 -13.40 12.40 7.08
N GLU A 22 -13.75 12.76 8.31
CA GLU A 22 -13.58 11.96 9.52
C GLU A 22 -14.29 10.61 9.41
N GLU A 23 -15.53 10.60 8.86
CA GLU A 23 -16.30 9.37 8.62
C GLU A 23 -15.60 8.45 7.63
N HIS A 24 -15.02 8.99 6.55
CA HIS A 24 -14.29 8.20 5.57
C HIS A 24 -12.99 7.62 6.15
N ILE A 25 -12.30 8.39 7.01
CA ILE A 25 -11.09 7.92 7.71
C ILE A 25 -11.46 6.74 8.62
N ALA A 26 -12.53 6.88 9.43
CA ALA A 26 -13.01 5.83 10.31
C ALA A 26 -13.45 4.56 9.55
N ASP A 27 -14.14 4.73 8.41
CA ASP A 27 -14.57 3.61 7.56
C ASP A 27 -13.37 2.84 6.98
N VAL A 28 -12.36 3.56 6.44
CA VAL A 28 -11.14 2.93 5.93
C VAL A 28 -10.41 2.17 7.03
N ARG A 29 -10.28 2.75 8.23
CA ARG A 29 -9.62 2.10 9.37
C ARG A 29 -10.35 0.83 9.79
N THR A 30 -11.66 0.89 9.98
CA THR A 30 -12.48 -0.26 10.37
C THR A 30 -12.35 -1.41 9.36
N LYS A 31 -12.39 -1.09 8.07
CA LYS A 31 -12.21 -2.07 7.00
C LYS A 31 -10.79 -2.65 6.97
N LEU A 32 -9.78 -1.83 7.20
CA LEU A 32 -8.38 -2.25 7.22
C LEU A 32 -8.13 -3.25 8.35
N GLU A 33 -8.59 -2.97 9.55
CA GLU A 33 -8.47 -3.85 10.72
C GLU A 33 -9.15 -5.20 10.49
N SER A 34 -10.33 -5.18 9.86
CA SER A 34 -11.11 -6.40 9.62
C SER A 34 -10.53 -7.27 8.51
N ASN A 35 -10.02 -6.67 7.44
CA ASN A 35 -9.69 -7.39 6.20
C ASN A 35 -8.19 -7.45 5.90
N HIS A 36 -7.34 -6.67 6.57
CA HIS A 36 -5.92 -6.44 6.26
C HIS A 36 -5.68 -5.83 4.85
N PHE A 37 -6.76 -5.45 4.16
CA PHE A 37 -6.71 -4.89 2.83
C PHE A 37 -7.87 -3.93 2.60
N VAL A 38 -7.57 -2.76 2.01
CA VAL A 38 -8.57 -1.79 1.57
C VAL A 38 -8.17 -1.20 0.23
N ALA A 39 -9.10 -1.18 -0.72
CA ALA A 39 -8.96 -0.42 -1.95
C ALA A 39 -9.78 0.87 -1.86
N VAL A 40 -9.13 2.02 -1.98
CA VAL A 40 -9.78 3.33 -2.04
C VAL A 40 -9.95 3.72 -3.50
N VAL A 41 -11.17 3.57 -3.99
CA VAL A 41 -11.51 3.76 -5.41
C VAL A 41 -12.25 5.06 -5.63
N GLY A 42 -11.94 5.79 -6.69
CA GLY A 42 -12.63 7.02 -7.06
C GLY A 42 -12.01 7.70 -8.28
N THR A 43 -12.72 8.67 -8.86
CA THR A 43 -12.25 9.40 -10.05
C THR A 43 -10.98 10.21 -9.76
N SER A 44 -10.31 10.70 -10.81
CA SER A 44 -9.16 11.60 -10.63
C SER A 44 -9.58 12.87 -9.89
N GLY A 45 -8.72 13.35 -8.98
CA GLY A 45 -8.98 14.59 -8.23
C GLY A 45 -9.97 14.50 -7.07
N THR A 46 -10.54 13.32 -6.76
CA THR A 46 -11.47 13.15 -5.62
C THR A 46 -10.81 13.14 -4.24
N GLY A 47 -9.50 13.36 -4.18
CA GLY A 47 -8.76 13.45 -2.93
C GLY A 47 -8.41 12.10 -2.29
N LYS A 48 -8.37 10.98 -3.05
CA LYS A 48 -7.99 9.65 -2.52
C LYS A 48 -6.64 9.66 -1.80
N SER A 49 -5.61 10.15 -2.48
CA SER A 49 -4.25 10.20 -1.89
C SER A 49 -4.21 11.15 -0.69
N SER A 50 -4.96 12.27 -0.71
CA SER A 50 -5.08 13.17 0.44
C SER A 50 -5.80 12.49 1.61
N LEU A 51 -6.91 11.77 1.35
CA LEU A 51 -7.62 11.00 2.38
C LEU A 51 -6.70 10.03 3.09
N ILE A 52 -5.86 9.33 2.33
CA ILE A 52 -4.92 8.37 2.93
C ILE A 52 -3.78 9.11 3.62
N ARG A 53 -3.05 9.99 2.92
CA ARG A 53 -1.80 10.61 3.43
C ARG A 53 -2.04 11.61 4.56
N ALA A 54 -3.07 12.45 4.46
CA ALA A 54 -3.36 13.47 5.47
C ALA A 54 -4.45 13.07 6.47
N GLY A 55 -5.17 11.98 6.23
CA GLY A 55 -6.23 11.49 7.11
C GLY A 55 -5.90 10.15 7.77
N VAL A 56 -5.86 9.07 6.99
CA VAL A 56 -5.73 7.71 7.51
C VAL A 56 -4.34 7.46 8.11
N LEU A 57 -3.26 7.77 7.40
CA LEU A 57 -1.91 7.51 7.91
C LEU A 57 -1.60 8.25 9.21
N PRO A 58 -1.89 9.57 9.36
CA PRO A 58 -1.70 10.26 10.64
C PRO A 58 -2.52 9.65 11.77
N SER A 59 -3.76 9.21 11.49
CA SER A 59 -4.61 8.58 12.50
C SER A 59 -4.08 7.22 12.99
N ILE A 60 -3.37 6.50 12.14
CA ILE A 60 -2.69 5.24 12.47
C ILE A 60 -1.38 5.52 13.22
N GLN A 61 -0.61 6.52 12.77
CA GLN A 61 0.64 6.91 13.43
C GLN A 61 0.43 7.40 14.86
N ALA A 62 -0.70 8.06 15.15
CA ALA A 62 -1.04 8.49 16.50
C ALA A 62 -1.15 7.31 17.50
N GLU A 63 -1.40 6.08 17.03
CA GLU A 63 -1.37 4.89 17.88
C GLU A 63 0.04 4.57 18.40
N ASN A 64 1.10 4.95 17.68
CA ASN A 64 2.49 4.73 18.10
C ASN A 64 2.87 5.57 19.33
N GLU A 65 2.10 6.60 19.65
CA GLU A 65 2.31 7.42 20.86
C GLU A 65 1.85 6.67 22.13
N ASN A 66 1.04 5.62 22.00
CA ASN A 66 0.59 4.80 23.11
C ASN A 66 1.48 3.54 23.25
N PRO A 67 2.29 3.43 24.34
CA PRO A 67 3.17 2.29 24.53
C PRO A 67 2.45 0.93 24.74
N GLU A 68 1.14 0.96 25.01
CA GLU A 68 0.34 -0.25 25.19
C GLU A 68 -0.18 -0.83 23.86
N THR A 69 -0.05 -0.08 22.77
CA THR A 69 -0.48 -0.52 21.43
C THR A 69 0.69 -1.06 20.61
N SER A 70 0.38 -1.93 19.66
CA SER A 70 1.37 -2.41 18.69
C SER A 70 1.86 -1.25 17.81
N GLY A 71 3.17 -1.14 17.62
CA GLY A 71 3.76 -0.14 16.74
C GLY A 71 3.40 -0.35 15.27
N TRP A 72 3.12 0.73 14.55
CA TRP A 72 2.90 0.71 13.11
C TRP A 72 4.14 1.19 12.35
N ASN A 73 4.68 0.33 11.52
CA ASN A 73 5.61 0.69 10.46
C ASN A 73 4.81 1.00 9.20
N ILE A 74 4.97 2.19 8.63
CA ILE A 74 4.18 2.65 7.48
C ILE A 74 5.11 2.93 6.32
N ILE A 75 4.92 2.21 5.22
CA ILE A 75 5.65 2.43 3.97
C ILE A 75 4.69 2.85 2.86
N SER A 76 5.18 3.72 1.97
CA SER A 76 4.43 4.18 0.81
C SER A 76 5.23 3.96 -0.46
N MET A 77 4.56 3.43 -1.49
CA MET A 77 5.17 3.22 -2.79
C MET A 77 4.21 3.49 -3.94
N LYS A 78 4.75 3.68 -5.13
CA LYS A 78 4.02 3.60 -6.41
C LYS A 78 4.56 2.42 -7.20
N PRO A 79 3.72 1.71 -7.98
CA PRO A 79 4.17 0.59 -8.79
C PRO A 79 5.30 0.98 -9.76
N GLY A 80 5.13 2.04 -10.54
CA GLY A 80 6.11 2.47 -11.52
C GLY A 80 6.38 1.38 -12.58
N ASN A 81 7.54 1.46 -13.21
CA ASN A 81 7.98 0.54 -14.26
C ASN A 81 8.62 -0.76 -13.75
N ASP A 82 9.03 -0.82 -12.47
CA ASP A 82 9.50 -2.03 -11.80
C ASP A 82 8.90 -2.13 -10.39
N PRO A 83 7.65 -2.64 -10.29
CA PRO A 83 6.90 -2.62 -9.04
C PRO A 83 7.53 -3.52 -7.95
N LEU A 84 8.20 -4.61 -8.31
CA LEU A 84 8.87 -5.49 -7.34
C LEU A 84 10.11 -4.81 -6.75
N ARG A 85 10.86 -4.11 -7.59
CA ARG A 85 12.01 -3.32 -7.14
C ARG A 85 11.58 -2.16 -6.25
N ASN A 86 10.53 -1.45 -6.63
CA ASN A 86 10.01 -0.32 -5.86
C ASN A 86 9.44 -0.78 -4.51
N LEU A 87 8.73 -1.91 -4.46
CA LEU A 87 8.28 -2.53 -3.21
C LEU A 87 9.47 -2.91 -2.32
N SER A 88 10.45 -3.63 -2.88
CA SER A 88 11.63 -4.07 -2.12
C SER A 88 12.41 -2.88 -1.57
N LYS A 89 12.57 -1.82 -2.37
CA LYS A 89 13.22 -0.59 -1.93
C LYS A 89 12.48 0.09 -0.80
N ALA A 90 11.16 0.28 -0.95
CA ALA A 90 10.33 0.92 0.07
C ALA A 90 10.40 0.18 1.40
N VAL A 91 10.43 -1.15 1.38
CA VAL A 91 10.59 -1.97 2.58
C VAL A 91 12.00 -1.82 3.16
N SER A 92 13.04 -1.99 2.36
CA SER A 92 14.43 -1.93 2.86
C SER A 92 14.84 -0.55 3.37
N ASP A 93 14.28 0.52 2.81
CA ASP A 93 14.56 1.89 3.27
C ASP A 93 13.94 2.17 4.66
N ASN A 94 12.96 1.37 5.12
CA ASN A 94 12.25 1.56 6.39
C ASN A 94 12.68 0.60 7.51
N PHE A 95 13.49 -0.42 7.19
CA PHE A 95 13.97 -1.39 8.17
C PHE A 95 15.49 -1.51 8.04
N GLU A 96 16.23 -1.01 9.02
CA GLU A 96 17.72 -0.95 9.00
C GLU A 96 18.37 -2.33 8.82
N GLU A 97 17.69 -3.39 9.28
CA GLU A 97 18.19 -4.77 9.21
C GLU A 97 17.95 -5.44 7.85
N MET A 98 17.26 -4.76 6.92
CA MET A 98 16.89 -5.34 5.62
C MET A 98 17.87 -4.97 4.52
N ASP A 99 18.44 -6.00 3.91
CA ASP A 99 19.22 -5.87 2.68
C ASP A 99 18.29 -5.83 1.45
N PHE A 100 18.44 -4.78 0.65
CA PHE A 100 17.63 -4.55 -0.55
C PHE A 100 17.73 -5.70 -1.57
N GLU A 101 18.94 -6.17 -1.90
CA GLU A 101 19.12 -7.21 -2.94
C GLU A 101 18.58 -8.57 -2.46
N LYS A 102 18.71 -8.87 -1.18
CA LYS A 102 18.12 -10.06 -0.57
C LYS A 102 16.59 -9.98 -0.59
N THR A 103 16.01 -8.85 -0.22
CA THR A 103 14.56 -8.61 -0.25
C THR A 103 14.03 -8.74 -1.66
N LEU A 104 14.67 -8.09 -2.64
CA LEU A 104 14.28 -8.16 -4.05
C LEU A 104 14.34 -9.61 -4.59
N THR A 105 15.36 -10.35 -4.21
CA THR A 105 15.51 -11.77 -4.59
C THR A 105 14.36 -12.62 -4.04
N LEU A 106 13.99 -12.44 -2.76
CA LEU A 106 12.87 -13.15 -2.15
C LEU A 106 11.53 -12.80 -2.81
N VAL A 107 11.28 -11.51 -3.00
CA VAL A 107 10.02 -11.01 -3.60
C VAL A 107 9.90 -11.46 -5.06
N LYS A 108 10.99 -11.49 -5.84
CA LYS A 108 10.97 -12.01 -7.22
C LYS A 108 10.76 -13.53 -7.29
N ARG A 109 11.27 -14.26 -6.30
CA ARG A 109 11.23 -15.74 -6.28
C ARG A 109 9.89 -16.30 -5.88
N SER A 110 9.14 -15.62 -5.00
CA SER A 110 7.93 -16.17 -4.40
C SER A 110 6.88 -15.08 -4.16
N ALA A 111 5.61 -15.42 -4.37
CA ALA A 111 4.48 -14.57 -4.01
C ALA A 111 4.38 -14.29 -2.49
N LEU A 112 4.94 -15.16 -1.65
CA LEU A 112 5.11 -14.94 -0.22
C LEU A 112 6.52 -14.40 0.13
N GLY A 113 7.29 -13.95 -0.85
CA GLY A 113 8.66 -13.46 -0.65
C GLY A 113 8.73 -12.26 0.28
N LEU A 114 7.74 -11.36 0.23
CA LEU A 114 7.62 -10.25 1.15
C LEU A 114 7.39 -10.73 2.58
N VAL A 115 6.47 -11.66 2.79
CA VAL A 115 6.20 -12.28 4.09
C VAL A 115 7.45 -12.97 4.65
N GLN A 116 8.19 -13.68 3.79
CA GLN A 116 9.45 -14.33 4.19
C GLN A 116 10.53 -13.32 4.59
N ALA A 117 10.63 -12.19 3.88
CA ALA A 117 11.55 -11.12 4.22
C ALA A 117 11.22 -10.50 5.58
N MET A 118 9.93 -10.25 5.85
CA MET A 118 9.47 -9.60 7.07
C MET A 118 9.55 -10.49 8.32
N ARG A 119 9.47 -11.82 8.18
CA ARG A 119 9.52 -12.76 9.33
C ARG A 119 10.77 -12.64 10.18
N GLY A 120 11.87 -12.19 9.62
CA GLY A 120 13.15 -12.06 10.35
C GLY A 120 13.41 -10.68 10.93
N VAL A 121 12.49 -9.73 10.73
CA VAL A 121 12.72 -8.30 10.99
C VAL A 121 11.63 -7.71 11.87
N MET A 122 10.37 -8.10 11.67
CA MET A 122 9.26 -7.61 12.49
C MET A 122 9.18 -8.30 13.84
N ASP A 123 9.07 -7.51 14.89
CA ASP A 123 8.75 -7.99 16.22
C ASP A 123 7.27 -8.41 16.34
N THR A 124 6.97 -9.22 17.34
CA THR A 124 5.61 -9.77 17.57
C THR A 124 4.54 -8.70 17.83
N ASN A 125 4.96 -7.50 18.26
CA ASN A 125 4.09 -6.38 18.57
C ASN A 125 4.12 -5.30 17.48
N GLU A 126 4.71 -5.56 16.32
CA GLU A 126 4.77 -4.63 15.22
C GLU A 126 3.75 -4.97 14.13
N ARG A 127 3.23 -3.94 13.48
CA ARG A 127 2.35 -4.03 12.31
C ARG A 127 2.99 -3.29 11.14
N LEU A 128 2.86 -3.83 9.94
CA LEU A 128 3.32 -3.16 8.72
C LEU A 128 2.13 -2.73 7.89
N LEU A 129 2.05 -1.45 7.56
CA LEU A 129 1.11 -0.91 6.59
C LEU A 129 1.84 -0.53 5.30
N ILE A 130 1.39 -1.07 4.18
CA ILE A 130 1.88 -0.78 2.84
C ILE A 130 0.83 0.03 2.10
N LEU A 131 1.13 1.30 1.81
CA LEU A 131 0.35 2.11 0.89
C LEU A 131 0.89 1.94 -0.52
N VAL A 132 0.09 1.35 -1.40
CA VAL A 132 0.35 1.35 -2.86
C VAL A 132 -0.48 2.46 -3.48
N ASP A 133 0.13 3.61 -3.67
CA ASP A 133 -0.54 4.79 -4.25
C ASP A 133 -0.48 4.75 -5.79
N GLN A 134 -1.55 5.19 -6.44
CA GLN A 134 -1.70 5.20 -7.90
C GLN A 134 -1.54 3.79 -8.53
N PHE A 135 -2.25 2.79 -7.96
CA PHE A 135 -2.19 1.41 -8.44
C PHE A 135 -2.56 1.27 -9.93
N GLU A 136 -3.31 2.21 -10.50
CA GLU A 136 -3.59 2.27 -11.93
C GLU A 136 -2.35 2.32 -12.83
N GLU A 137 -1.18 2.63 -12.31
CA GLU A 137 0.09 2.53 -13.05
C GLU A 137 0.34 1.11 -13.56
N VAL A 138 -0.05 0.09 -12.80
CA VAL A 138 0.03 -1.32 -13.20
C VAL A 138 -0.65 -1.55 -14.55
N PHE A 139 -1.83 -0.98 -14.77
CA PHE A 139 -2.58 -1.13 -16.01
C PHE A 139 -1.97 -0.32 -17.16
N ARG A 140 -1.46 0.88 -16.86
CA ARG A 140 -0.82 1.74 -17.86
C ARG A 140 0.42 1.11 -18.45
N PHE A 141 1.25 0.49 -17.63
CA PHE A 141 2.47 -0.16 -18.06
C PHE A 141 2.25 -1.54 -18.69
N THR A 142 1.03 -2.11 -18.60
CA THR A 142 0.71 -3.42 -19.18
C THR A 142 -0.08 -3.34 -20.50
N ASN A 143 -0.59 -2.19 -20.91
CA ASN A 143 -1.44 -2.09 -22.10
C ASN A 143 -0.75 -2.45 -23.41
N ASP A 144 0.56 -2.17 -23.54
CA ASP A 144 1.37 -2.51 -24.72
C ASP A 144 2.66 -3.25 -24.30
N ALA A 145 2.60 -3.99 -23.19
CA ALA A 145 3.76 -4.60 -22.57
C ALA A 145 4.17 -5.90 -23.28
N SER A 146 5.47 -6.19 -23.26
CA SER A 146 5.99 -7.52 -23.58
C SER A 146 5.45 -8.58 -22.61
N GLU A 147 5.53 -9.86 -22.99
CA GLU A 147 5.15 -10.97 -22.10
C GLU A 147 5.91 -10.94 -20.77
N ASP A 148 7.19 -10.59 -20.80
CA ASP A 148 8.02 -10.48 -19.59
C ASP A 148 7.53 -9.36 -18.66
N ALA A 149 7.15 -8.20 -19.23
CA ALA A 149 6.61 -7.11 -18.44
C ALA A 149 5.25 -7.48 -17.84
N MET A 150 4.38 -8.15 -18.59
CA MET A 150 3.11 -8.65 -18.08
C MET A 150 3.31 -9.65 -16.95
N ALA A 151 4.28 -10.57 -17.09
CA ALA A 151 4.62 -11.54 -16.04
C ALA A 151 5.11 -10.84 -14.76
N LEU A 152 5.90 -9.76 -14.89
CA LEU A 152 6.37 -8.95 -13.76
C LEU A 152 5.20 -8.35 -12.97
N TYR A 153 4.23 -7.71 -13.66
CA TYR A 153 3.08 -7.09 -12.99
C TYR A 153 2.11 -8.12 -12.41
N ASN A 154 1.89 -9.25 -13.12
CA ASN A 154 1.11 -10.38 -12.59
C ASN A 154 1.74 -10.91 -11.29
N HIS A 155 3.06 -11.06 -11.25
CA HIS A 155 3.74 -11.51 -10.06
C HIS A 155 3.67 -10.48 -8.92
N PHE A 156 3.83 -9.18 -9.21
CA PHE A 156 3.65 -8.12 -8.21
C PHE A 156 2.27 -8.15 -7.58
N VAL A 157 1.21 -8.22 -8.40
CA VAL A 157 -0.15 -8.28 -7.86
C VAL A 157 -0.36 -9.55 -7.04
N LYS A 158 0.21 -10.68 -7.48
CA LYS A 158 0.16 -11.93 -6.72
C LYS A 158 0.88 -11.81 -5.37
N VAL A 159 2.02 -11.13 -5.31
CA VAL A 159 2.72 -10.83 -4.03
C VAL A 159 1.79 -10.06 -3.09
N LEU A 160 1.11 -9.01 -3.57
CA LEU A 160 0.18 -8.24 -2.74
C LEU A 160 -1.00 -9.10 -2.26
N VAL A 161 -1.62 -9.86 -3.17
CA VAL A 161 -2.80 -10.70 -2.87
C VAL A 161 -2.45 -11.81 -1.87
N ASP A 162 -1.33 -12.51 -2.06
CA ASP A 162 -0.94 -13.59 -1.16
C ASP A 162 -0.45 -13.04 0.20
N THR A 163 0.18 -11.87 0.21
CA THR A 163 0.55 -11.17 1.47
C THR A 163 -0.69 -10.80 2.29
N MET A 164 -1.74 -10.26 1.68
CA MET A 164 -2.94 -9.90 2.43
C MET A 164 -3.75 -11.12 2.92
N ARG A 165 -3.61 -12.28 2.28
CA ARG A 165 -4.33 -13.51 2.65
C ARG A 165 -3.71 -14.24 3.84
N GLN A 166 -2.41 -14.16 4.01
CA GLN A 166 -1.72 -14.76 5.13
C GLN A 166 -2.02 -13.99 6.42
N ARG A 167 -1.96 -14.68 7.57
CA ARG A 167 -2.23 -14.13 8.90
C ARG A 167 -1.08 -14.36 9.90
N ASP A 168 0.04 -14.91 9.42
CA ASP A 168 1.19 -15.23 10.25
C ASP A 168 1.92 -13.97 10.74
N ILE A 169 1.91 -12.92 9.92
CA ILE A 169 2.52 -11.62 10.21
C ILE A 169 1.47 -10.53 9.92
N PRO A 170 1.33 -9.53 10.79
CA PRO A 170 0.32 -8.47 10.65
C PRO A 170 0.74 -7.43 9.60
N ILE A 171 0.62 -7.81 8.32
CA ILE A 171 0.83 -6.93 7.16
C ILE A 171 -0.53 -6.49 6.62
N TYR A 172 -0.67 -5.18 6.46
CA TYR A 172 -1.87 -4.49 5.99
C TYR A 172 -1.56 -3.75 4.69
N ILE A 173 -2.51 -3.71 3.77
CA ILE A 173 -2.32 -3.08 2.45
C ILE A 173 -3.46 -2.10 2.17
N ILE A 174 -3.12 -0.89 1.80
CA ILE A 174 -4.05 0.08 1.21
C ILE A 174 -3.64 0.32 -0.24
N LEU A 175 -4.60 0.19 -1.16
CA LEU A 175 -4.44 0.61 -2.55
C LEU A 175 -5.23 1.89 -2.80
N THR A 176 -4.67 2.86 -3.52
CA THR A 176 -5.49 3.89 -4.18
C THR A 176 -5.62 3.55 -5.65
N LEU A 177 -6.83 3.61 -6.18
CA LEU A 177 -7.14 3.22 -7.55
C LEU A 177 -8.12 4.20 -8.18
N ARG A 178 -7.90 4.55 -9.44
CA ARG A 178 -8.89 5.29 -10.22
C ARG A 178 -10.03 4.36 -10.65
N SER A 179 -11.27 4.86 -10.52
CA SER A 179 -12.48 4.08 -10.82
C SER A 179 -12.60 3.63 -12.28
N ASP A 180 -12.01 4.37 -13.21
CA ASP A 180 -11.98 4.01 -14.64
C ASP A 180 -11.14 2.74 -14.93
N PHE A 181 -10.24 2.35 -14.02
CA PHE A 181 -9.47 1.10 -14.11
C PHE A 181 -10.04 -0.06 -13.30
N LEU A 182 -11.19 0.11 -12.63
CA LEU A 182 -11.76 -0.96 -11.81
C LEU A 182 -12.08 -2.22 -12.63
N GLY A 183 -12.53 -2.05 -13.87
CA GLY A 183 -12.76 -3.15 -14.79
C GLY A 183 -11.50 -3.92 -15.20
N ASP A 184 -10.34 -3.25 -15.20
CA ASP A 184 -9.06 -3.87 -15.56
C ASP A 184 -8.53 -4.81 -14.46
N CYS A 185 -9.03 -4.67 -13.22
CA CYS A 185 -8.65 -5.53 -12.11
C CYS A 185 -8.94 -7.01 -12.37
N VAL A 186 -9.89 -7.33 -13.24
CA VAL A 186 -10.24 -8.71 -13.62
C VAL A 186 -9.09 -9.46 -14.30
N ARG A 187 -8.11 -8.73 -14.85
CA ARG A 187 -6.93 -9.31 -15.48
C ARG A 187 -6.00 -10.01 -14.49
N PHE A 188 -6.11 -9.66 -13.19
CA PHE A 188 -5.23 -10.16 -12.15
C PHE A 188 -5.96 -11.11 -11.22
N GLU A 189 -5.46 -12.35 -11.14
CA GLU A 189 -6.08 -13.39 -10.31
C GLU A 189 -6.13 -12.99 -8.83
N GLY A 190 -7.32 -13.08 -8.26
CA GLY A 190 -7.58 -12.82 -6.84
C GLY A 190 -7.79 -11.36 -6.49
N LEU A 191 -7.34 -10.39 -7.31
CA LEU A 191 -7.51 -8.96 -7.06
C LEU A 191 -8.99 -8.53 -7.05
N PRO A 192 -9.88 -8.98 -7.98
CA PRO A 192 -11.30 -8.60 -7.95
C PRO A 192 -12.06 -9.03 -6.70
N LYS A 193 -11.57 -10.05 -6.01
CA LYS A 193 -12.20 -10.53 -4.75
C LYS A 193 -11.67 -9.76 -3.53
N ALA A 194 -10.59 -9.01 -3.70
CA ALA A 194 -9.96 -8.23 -2.66
C ALA A 194 -10.49 -6.78 -2.63
N ILE A 195 -10.88 -6.25 -3.80
CA ILE A 195 -11.47 -4.92 -3.98
C ILE A 195 -12.98 -4.97 -3.77
#